data_9c371141f214f7e161fdaad797438b4f
#
_entry.id   9c371141f214f7e161fdaad797438b4f
#
_cell.length_a   1.000
_cell.length_b   1.000
_cell.length_c   1.000
_cell.angle_alpha   90.00
_cell.angle_beta   90.00
_cell.angle_gamma   90.00
#
_symmetry.space_group_name_H-M   'P 1'
#
loop_
_entity.id
_entity.type
_entity.pdbx_description
1 polymer ?
#
loop_
_entity_poly.entity_id
_entity_poly.type
_entity_poly.pdbx_seq_one_letter_code
_entity_poly.pdbx_strand_id
1 'polypeptide(L)'
;MKAWKKTIVILFAKAYNDAKEYVFVLYLEGKRMDTLDELYFTMLKNAADGKVELAPEGADPKIVECFVLPDDGTVVRVKPCLCPPDERHCEDACEWDALKPGGEVGIAVDPKKCVGCQACIDACEMESLKTKKDIIPVVQELHQYDGPVYALVAPAIAGQFGADVTLGKMRATLKALGFTGMLEVAAFADILTLKEALEFDKNIRSENDFQLTSCCCPMWIAMIKKLYHQLLPNVPGSVSPMIAGGRTVKALHPQAKTVFIGPCLAKKAEKNEPDIEGAIDYVLTYQELRDLLTVTNLNPAEMPEDSQPHASTTGISYAYAGGVAAAVKRTLEKLNPDRKIKLATRRADGVPGCKEMINDILAGNRDGNFFEGMGCIGGCVGGPRAIIPKEEGKKQVQAYADAAEFETPMENPYVIGMLKALGFNTVEEFLTKSHLYDRQF
;
A
#
# COMPACT_ATOMS: atom_id res chain seq x y z
N MET A 1 5.69 52.17 27.68
CA MET A 1 4.60 52.11 26.66
C MET A 1 5.12 51.29 25.48
N LYS A 2 4.80 50.00 25.40
CA LYS A 2 5.11 49.11 24.27
C LYS A 2 3.90 49.12 23.33
N ALA A 3 4.10 49.63 22.11
CA ALA A 3 3.09 49.67 21.10
C ALA A 3 2.78 48.23 20.60
N TRP A 4 1.55 47.80 20.72
CA TRP A 4 1.02 46.61 20.08
C TRP A 4 0.87 46.91 18.58
N LYS A 5 1.64 46.27 17.74
CA LYS A 5 1.40 46.22 16.31
C LYS A 5 0.20 45.32 16.03
N LYS A 6 -0.87 45.91 15.51
CA LYS A 6 -2.06 45.21 15.05
C LYS A 6 -1.72 44.36 13.82
N THR A 7 -1.92 43.07 13.89
CA THR A 7 -1.90 42.15 12.72
C THR A 7 -3.17 42.41 11.92
N ILE A 8 -3.05 42.89 10.70
CA ILE A 8 -4.18 43.05 9.78
C ILE A 8 -4.22 41.79 8.92
N VAL A 9 -5.26 40.99 9.10
CA VAL A 9 -5.58 39.87 8.18
C VAL A 9 -6.38 40.47 7.03
N ILE A 10 -5.82 40.50 5.85
CA ILE A 10 -6.55 40.91 4.64
C ILE A 10 -6.88 39.64 3.86
N LEU A 11 -8.16 39.28 3.86
CA LEU A 11 -8.72 38.20 3.03
C LEU A 11 -8.96 38.77 1.62
N PHE A 12 -8.18 38.37 0.63
CA PHE A 12 -8.53 38.55 -0.76
C PHE A 12 -9.15 37.30 -1.34
N ALA A 13 -10.45 37.35 -1.60
CA ALA A 13 -11.12 36.37 -2.45
C ALA A 13 -10.99 36.84 -3.89
N LYS A 14 -10.25 36.14 -4.74
CA LYS A 14 -10.21 36.39 -6.17
C LYS A 14 -11.02 35.31 -6.87
N ALA A 15 -12.24 35.63 -7.29
CA ALA A 15 -13.03 34.80 -8.15
C ALA A 15 -12.49 34.88 -9.58
N TYR A 16 -12.02 33.79 -10.13
CA TYR A 16 -11.80 33.62 -11.56
C TYR A 16 -12.77 32.52 -12.04
N ASN A 17 -13.37 32.75 -13.21
CA ASN A 17 -14.41 31.91 -13.79
C ASN A 17 -14.09 30.43 -13.75
N ASP A 18 -15.07 29.64 -13.26
CA ASP A 18 -15.25 28.18 -13.35
C ASP A 18 -14.24 27.23 -12.68
N ALA A 19 -13.29 27.71 -11.88
CA ALA A 19 -12.56 26.85 -10.92
C ALA A 19 -12.38 27.60 -9.60
N LYS A 20 -13.01 27.10 -8.53
CA LYS A 20 -12.86 27.67 -7.17
C LYS A 20 -11.49 27.26 -6.60
N GLU A 21 -10.43 27.93 -6.99
CA GLU A 21 -9.15 27.89 -6.29
C GLU A 21 -9.15 28.95 -5.17
N TYR A 22 -9.24 28.51 -3.92
CA TYR A 22 -8.99 29.36 -2.75
C TYR A 22 -7.52 29.23 -2.37
N VAL A 23 -6.69 30.20 -2.77
CA VAL A 23 -5.33 30.31 -2.27
C VAL A 23 -5.36 31.09 -0.95
N PHE A 24 -5.16 30.41 0.17
CA PHE A 24 -4.94 31.06 1.47
C PHE A 24 -3.47 31.48 1.56
N VAL A 25 -3.20 32.77 1.45
CA VAL A 25 -1.87 33.33 1.71
C VAL A 25 -1.89 33.96 3.10
N LEU A 26 -1.24 33.34 4.07
CA LEU A 26 -0.98 33.93 5.38
C LEU A 26 0.29 34.78 5.29
N TYR A 27 0.17 36.08 5.51
CA TYR A 27 1.31 36.99 5.67
C TYR A 27 1.61 37.19 7.16
N LEU A 28 2.71 36.67 7.64
CA LEU A 28 3.31 37.06 8.90
C LEU A 28 4.64 37.76 8.56
N GLU A 29 4.75 39.03 8.98
CA GLU A 29 5.97 39.83 8.87
C GLU A 29 6.62 40.01 7.47
N GLY A 30 5.78 40.11 6.40
CA GLY A 30 6.27 40.46 5.07
C GLY A 30 6.98 39.32 4.30
N LYS A 31 6.97 38.09 4.78
CA LYS A 31 7.40 36.90 4.03
C LYS A 31 6.17 36.16 3.48
N ARG A 32 6.20 35.84 2.18
CA ARG A 32 5.22 34.95 1.54
C ARG A 32 5.38 33.57 2.16
N MET A 33 4.32 33.02 2.79
CA MET A 33 4.31 31.61 3.17
C MET A 33 4.08 30.78 1.92
N ASP A 34 4.93 29.81 1.73
CA ASP A 34 4.82 28.87 0.63
C ASP A 34 3.53 28.06 0.74
N THR A 35 2.98 27.61 -0.40
CA THR A 35 1.87 26.68 -0.40
C THR A 35 2.30 25.37 0.27
N LEU A 36 1.33 24.54 0.71
CA LEU A 36 1.62 23.22 1.31
C LEU A 36 2.53 22.37 0.42
N ASP A 37 2.30 22.40 -0.90
CA ASP A 37 3.08 21.63 -1.85
C ASP A 37 4.49 22.22 -2.04
N GLU A 38 4.64 23.56 -2.09
CA GLU A 38 5.97 24.20 -2.13
C GLU A 38 6.80 23.85 -0.89
N LEU A 39 6.18 23.89 0.30
CA LEU A 39 6.84 23.48 1.54
C LEU A 39 7.28 22.00 1.47
N TYR A 40 6.37 21.12 1.06
CA TYR A 40 6.67 19.69 0.92
C TYR A 40 7.83 19.45 -0.06
N PHE A 41 7.79 20.03 -1.26
CA PHE A 41 8.86 19.83 -2.25
C PHE A 41 10.18 20.48 -1.81
N THR A 42 10.15 21.61 -1.10
CA THR A 42 11.34 22.22 -0.52
C THR A 42 11.98 21.28 0.53
N MET A 43 11.16 20.74 1.43
CA MET A 43 11.64 19.81 2.45
C MET A 43 12.17 18.51 1.84
N LEU A 44 11.48 17.95 0.85
CA LEU A 44 11.91 16.75 0.14
C LEU A 44 13.25 16.98 -0.60
N LYS A 45 13.40 18.14 -1.24
CA LYS A 45 14.67 18.51 -1.90
C LYS A 45 15.80 18.67 -0.88
N ASN A 46 15.53 19.32 0.25
CA ASN A 46 16.52 19.48 1.30
C ASN A 46 16.94 18.12 1.89
N ALA A 47 15.99 17.22 2.10
CA ALA A 47 16.29 15.85 2.53
C ALA A 47 17.13 15.09 1.50
N ALA A 48 16.77 15.18 0.21
CA ALA A 48 17.51 14.55 -0.89
C ALA A 48 18.93 15.10 -1.04
N ASP A 49 19.15 16.38 -0.70
CA ASP A 49 20.48 17.01 -0.64
C ASP A 49 21.25 16.69 0.65
N GLY A 50 20.71 15.86 1.55
CA GLY A 50 21.35 15.47 2.81
C GLY A 50 21.40 16.59 3.87
N LYS A 51 20.53 17.60 3.78
CA LYS A 51 20.51 18.70 4.76
C LYS A 51 19.88 18.24 6.08
N VAL A 52 20.37 18.78 7.18
CA VAL A 52 19.84 18.54 8.54
C VAL A 52 18.55 19.35 8.75
N GLU A 53 18.57 20.64 8.38
CA GLU A 53 17.41 21.51 8.45
C GLU A 53 16.60 21.38 7.17
N LEU A 54 15.41 20.75 7.29
CA LEU A 54 14.56 20.44 6.15
C LEU A 54 13.59 21.58 5.82
N ALA A 55 12.95 22.13 6.86
CA ALA A 55 11.95 23.18 6.69
C ALA A 55 12.59 24.57 6.55
N PRO A 56 12.04 25.42 5.68
CA PRO A 56 12.47 26.82 5.58
C PRO A 56 12.10 27.60 6.87
N GLU A 57 12.85 28.66 7.14
CA GLU A 57 12.58 29.52 8.27
C GLU A 57 11.17 30.12 8.21
N GLY A 58 10.40 29.97 9.31
CA GLY A 58 9.01 30.46 9.41
C GLY A 58 7.95 29.48 8.93
N ALA A 59 8.30 28.24 8.58
CA ALA A 59 7.32 27.19 8.30
C ALA A 59 6.49 26.87 9.56
N ASP A 60 5.21 26.53 9.39
CA ASP A 60 4.34 26.10 10.50
C ASP A 60 4.80 24.73 11.03
N PRO A 61 5.23 24.64 12.32
CA PRO A 61 5.71 23.40 12.89
C PRO A 61 4.73 22.24 12.77
N LYS A 62 3.42 22.49 12.89
CA LYS A 62 2.39 21.45 12.79
C LYS A 62 2.29 20.87 11.38
N ILE A 63 2.52 21.68 10.36
CA ILE A 63 2.54 21.21 8.97
C ILE A 63 3.83 20.45 8.71
N VAL A 64 4.97 20.94 9.22
CA VAL A 64 6.26 20.25 9.13
C VAL A 64 6.17 18.86 9.77
N GLU A 65 5.55 18.76 10.95
CA GLU A 65 5.33 17.47 11.64
C GLU A 65 4.57 16.46 10.78
N CYS A 66 3.58 16.89 9.98
CA CYS A 66 2.87 16.01 9.06
C CYS A 66 3.78 15.32 8.02
N PHE A 67 4.97 15.87 7.76
CA PHE A 67 5.91 15.34 6.78
C PHE A 67 7.11 14.60 7.37
N VAL A 68 7.44 14.80 8.64
CA VAL A 68 8.69 14.30 9.24
C VAL A 68 8.49 13.34 10.42
N LEU A 69 7.35 13.41 11.12
CA LEU A 69 7.13 12.53 12.25
C LEU A 69 6.52 11.19 11.83
N PRO A 70 7.05 10.07 12.34
CA PRO A 70 6.37 8.79 12.27
C PRO A 70 5.10 8.89 13.13
N ASP A 71 3.96 8.99 12.49
CA ASP A 71 2.64 8.94 13.11
C ASP A 71 1.90 7.74 12.53
N ASP A 72 1.06 7.09 13.30
CA ASP A 72 0.27 5.93 12.89
C ASP A 72 -0.85 6.29 11.91
N GLY A 73 -1.07 7.59 11.69
CA GLY A 73 -2.11 8.10 10.80
C GLY A 73 -1.80 7.86 9.33
N THR A 74 -2.77 7.34 8.58
CA THR A 74 -2.71 7.25 7.09
C THR A 74 -3.24 8.52 6.43
N VAL A 75 -4.20 9.16 7.07
CA VAL A 75 -4.83 10.41 6.64
C VAL A 75 -4.57 11.47 7.72
N VAL A 76 -4.05 12.61 7.30
CA VAL A 76 -3.75 13.75 8.17
C VAL A 76 -4.57 14.97 7.77
N ARG A 77 -4.87 15.80 8.76
CA ARG A 77 -5.52 17.09 8.53
C ARG A 77 -4.46 18.19 8.50
N VAL A 78 -4.32 18.83 7.35
CA VAL A 78 -3.27 19.84 7.09
C VAL A 78 -3.73 21.29 7.32
N LYS A 79 -5.05 21.51 7.44
CA LYS A 79 -5.64 22.84 7.77
C LYS A 79 -6.98 22.65 8.46
N PRO A 80 -7.51 23.65 9.21
CA PRO A 80 -8.83 23.58 9.80
C PRO A 80 -9.93 23.31 8.77
N CYS A 81 -10.89 22.47 9.12
CA CYS A 81 -12.08 22.23 8.31
C CYS A 81 -13.15 23.26 8.72
N LEU A 82 -13.62 24.05 7.76
CA LEU A 82 -14.65 25.07 7.97
C LEU A 82 -16.06 24.63 7.51
N CYS A 83 -16.21 23.38 7.05
CA CYS A 83 -17.50 22.84 6.62
C CYS A 83 -18.47 22.80 7.80
N PRO A 84 -19.73 23.26 7.62
CA PRO A 84 -20.80 23.00 8.58
C PRO A 84 -20.95 21.49 8.85
N PRO A 85 -21.43 21.08 10.04
CA PRO A 85 -21.55 19.65 10.37
C PRO A 85 -22.41 18.85 9.38
N ASP A 86 -23.44 19.47 8.80
CA ASP A 86 -24.35 18.89 7.82
C ASP A 86 -23.84 18.87 6.37
N GLU A 87 -22.68 19.49 6.11
CA GLU A 87 -22.00 19.52 4.79
C GLU A 87 -20.65 18.77 4.82
N ARG A 88 -20.45 17.90 5.80
CA ARG A 88 -19.19 17.14 5.95
C ARG A 88 -19.23 15.82 5.19
N HIS A 89 -19.28 15.89 3.88
CA HIS A 89 -19.31 14.72 2.98
C HIS A 89 -18.20 13.70 3.23
N CYS A 90 -17.07 14.12 3.83
CA CYS A 90 -16.00 13.22 4.23
C CYS A 90 -16.42 12.27 5.39
N GLU A 91 -17.31 12.71 6.31
CA GLU A 91 -17.86 11.85 7.36
C GLU A 91 -18.76 10.78 6.73
N ASP A 92 -19.67 11.18 5.82
CA ASP A 92 -20.60 10.28 5.12
C ASP A 92 -19.86 9.25 4.25
N ALA A 93 -18.73 9.64 3.67
CA ALA A 93 -17.89 8.76 2.87
C ALA A 93 -17.08 7.74 3.69
N CYS A 94 -17.05 7.88 5.03
CA CYS A 94 -16.23 7.03 5.88
C CYS A 94 -16.98 5.79 6.37
N GLU A 95 -16.89 4.70 5.65
CA GLU A 95 -17.45 3.39 6.02
C GLU A 95 -16.89 2.78 7.33
N TRP A 96 -15.86 3.37 7.91
CA TRP A 96 -15.08 2.83 9.03
C TRP A 96 -15.30 3.59 10.34
N ASP A 97 -16.16 4.58 10.34
CA ASP A 97 -16.37 5.46 11.50
C ASP A 97 -15.04 6.01 12.08
N ALA A 98 -14.12 6.35 11.19
CA ALA A 98 -12.79 6.85 11.54
C ALA A 98 -12.72 8.38 11.63
N LEU A 99 -13.76 9.08 11.19
CA LEU A 99 -13.85 10.54 11.30
C LEU A 99 -14.73 10.93 12.48
N LYS A 100 -14.29 11.94 13.23
CA LYS A 100 -14.98 12.44 14.42
C LYS A 100 -14.96 13.96 14.43
N PRO A 101 -15.97 14.62 15.04
CA PRO A 101 -15.89 16.03 15.32
C PRO A 101 -14.62 16.37 16.12
N GLY A 102 -13.82 17.29 15.61
CA GLY A 102 -12.53 17.73 16.18
C GLY A 102 -12.59 19.07 16.92
N GLY A 103 -13.77 19.47 17.40
CA GLY A 103 -13.98 20.76 18.07
C GLY A 103 -13.72 21.93 17.10
N GLU A 104 -12.97 22.93 17.55
CA GLU A 104 -12.67 24.16 16.77
C GLU A 104 -11.92 23.90 15.44
N VAL A 105 -11.29 22.73 15.30
CA VAL A 105 -10.54 22.37 14.10
C VAL A 105 -11.37 21.60 13.07
N GLY A 106 -12.64 21.32 13.37
CA GLY A 106 -13.60 20.68 12.48
C GLY A 106 -13.58 19.17 12.57
N ILE A 107 -12.73 18.46 11.80
CA ILE A 107 -12.64 16.99 11.73
C ILE A 107 -11.33 16.49 12.32
N ALA A 108 -11.41 15.42 13.10
CA ALA A 108 -10.28 14.61 13.56
C ALA A 108 -10.36 13.20 12.96
N VAL A 109 -9.21 12.62 12.61
CA VAL A 109 -9.10 11.25 12.10
C VAL A 109 -8.66 10.35 13.25
N ASP A 110 -9.38 9.25 13.47
CA ASP A 110 -8.98 8.19 14.41
C ASP A 110 -8.06 7.19 13.68
N PRO A 111 -6.74 7.18 13.94
CA PRO A 111 -5.79 6.34 13.21
C PRO A 111 -6.07 4.83 13.41
N LYS A 112 -6.62 4.42 14.57
CA LYS A 112 -6.93 3.02 14.87
C LYS A 112 -8.13 2.49 14.08
N LYS A 113 -9.04 3.37 13.69
CA LYS A 113 -10.20 3.02 12.86
C LYS A 113 -9.93 3.21 11.38
N CYS A 114 -9.06 4.13 11.00
CA CYS A 114 -8.73 4.46 9.63
C CYS A 114 -8.03 3.29 8.93
N VAL A 115 -8.58 2.85 7.81
CA VAL A 115 -8.01 1.77 6.98
C VAL A 115 -7.26 2.28 5.74
N GLY A 116 -7.17 3.61 5.56
CA GLY A 116 -6.46 4.20 4.42
C GLY A 116 -7.15 4.01 3.06
N CYS A 117 -8.49 4.00 3.03
CA CYS A 117 -9.27 3.82 1.79
C CYS A 117 -9.29 5.05 0.88
N GLN A 118 -8.90 6.23 1.37
CA GLN A 118 -8.91 7.52 0.67
C GLN A 118 -10.30 8.16 0.49
N ALA A 119 -11.42 7.50 0.71
CA ALA A 119 -12.76 8.02 0.42
C ALA A 119 -13.03 9.41 1.04
N CYS A 120 -12.57 9.65 2.27
CA CYS A 120 -12.72 10.94 2.93
C CYS A 120 -11.86 12.06 2.32
N ILE A 121 -10.73 11.73 1.71
CA ILE A 121 -9.87 12.70 1.00
C ILE A 121 -10.56 13.12 -0.29
N ASP A 122 -11.10 12.15 -1.05
CA ASP A 122 -11.81 12.40 -2.31
C ASP A 122 -13.10 13.20 -2.10
N ALA A 123 -13.78 13.01 -0.95
CA ALA A 123 -14.97 13.75 -0.56
C ALA A 123 -14.69 15.10 0.14
N CYS A 124 -13.42 15.46 0.39
CA CYS A 124 -13.07 16.68 1.10
C CYS A 124 -12.96 17.88 0.18
N GLU A 125 -14.07 18.61 -0.05
CA GLU A 125 -14.10 19.80 -0.90
C GLU A 125 -13.14 20.90 -0.43
N MET A 126 -12.88 21.00 0.87
CA MET A 126 -11.96 21.97 1.46
C MET A 126 -10.48 21.57 1.32
N GLU A 127 -10.19 20.36 0.81
CA GLU A 127 -8.84 19.79 0.78
C GLU A 127 -8.09 19.84 2.12
N SER A 128 -8.82 19.76 3.22
CA SER A 128 -8.24 19.76 4.57
C SER A 128 -7.64 18.42 4.95
N LEU A 129 -8.10 17.33 4.33
CA LEU A 129 -7.59 15.99 4.53
C LEU A 129 -6.62 15.62 3.40
N LYS A 130 -5.45 15.15 3.78
CA LYS A 130 -4.42 14.69 2.83
C LYS A 130 -3.84 13.34 3.32
N THR A 131 -3.19 12.64 2.43
CA THR A 131 -2.43 11.45 2.81
C THR A 131 -1.17 11.85 3.54
N LYS A 132 -0.86 11.13 4.61
CA LYS A 132 0.47 11.19 5.21
C LYS A 132 1.52 10.72 4.21
N LYS A 133 2.62 11.44 4.11
CA LYS A 133 3.75 11.10 3.27
C LYS A 133 4.91 10.59 4.13
N ASP A 134 5.48 9.43 3.76
CA ASP A 134 6.61 8.82 4.46
C ASP A 134 7.94 9.00 3.72
N ILE A 135 7.93 9.70 2.57
CA ILE A 135 9.13 9.80 1.71
C ILE A 135 10.27 10.58 2.35
N ILE A 136 9.97 11.65 3.11
CA ILE A 136 11.02 12.48 3.74
C ILE A 136 11.76 11.66 4.81
N PRO A 137 11.09 11.00 5.78
CA PRO A 137 11.76 10.08 6.70
C PRO A 137 12.57 8.99 6.00
N VAL A 138 12.04 8.41 4.92
CA VAL A 138 12.77 7.38 4.15
C VAL A 138 14.06 7.94 3.56
N VAL A 139 14.02 9.15 2.96
CA VAL A 139 15.22 9.79 2.41
C VAL A 139 16.25 10.08 3.51
N GLN A 140 15.81 10.52 4.69
CA GLN A 140 16.71 10.69 5.83
C GLN A 140 17.36 9.36 6.26
N GLU A 141 16.60 8.26 6.29
CA GLU A 141 17.15 6.93 6.57
C GLU A 141 18.19 6.49 5.53
N LEU A 142 17.92 6.73 4.23
CA LEU A 142 18.87 6.40 3.16
C LEU A 142 20.20 7.15 3.28
N HIS A 143 20.22 8.32 3.92
CA HIS A 143 21.43 9.10 4.15
C HIS A 143 22.13 8.83 5.50
N GLN A 144 21.37 8.46 6.53
CA GLN A 144 21.87 8.48 7.92
C GLN A 144 21.97 7.08 8.55
N TYR A 145 21.25 6.09 8.02
CA TYR A 145 21.25 4.76 8.60
C TYR A 145 22.43 3.92 8.10
N ASP A 146 23.26 3.41 9.02
CA ASP A 146 24.44 2.61 8.68
C ASP A 146 24.13 1.17 8.26
N GLY A 147 22.88 0.71 8.47
CA GLY A 147 22.45 -0.63 8.12
C GLY A 147 21.81 -0.71 6.72
N PRO A 148 21.48 -1.92 6.24
CA PRO A 148 20.86 -2.08 4.95
C PRO A 148 19.41 -1.60 4.94
N VAL A 149 19.01 -0.90 3.87
CA VAL A 149 17.64 -0.46 3.60
C VAL A 149 17.15 -1.12 2.32
N TYR A 150 16.16 -2.01 2.42
CA TYR A 150 15.61 -2.73 1.28
C TYR A 150 14.27 -2.15 0.82
N ALA A 151 14.13 -1.97 -0.49
CA ALA A 151 12.84 -1.65 -1.11
C ALA A 151 12.08 -2.95 -1.45
N LEU A 152 10.84 -3.06 -0.96
CA LEU A 152 9.89 -4.13 -1.26
C LEU A 152 8.86 -3.58 -2.24
N VAL A 153 8.94 -3.94 -3.51
CA VAL A 153 8.20 -3.27 -4.59
C VAL A 153 7.03 -4.13 -5.06
N ALA A 154 5.83 -3.54 -5.04
CA ALA A 154 4.61 -4.21 -5.50
C ALA A 154 4.63 -4.43 -7.03
N PRO A 155 4.11 -5.58 -7.54
CA PRO A 155 4.14 -5.88 -8.97
C PRO A 155 3.36 -4.89 -9.85
N ALA A 156 2.40 -4.15 -9.27
CA ALA A 156 1.69 -3.08 -9.96
C ALA A 156 2.58 -1.91 -10.41
N ILE A 157 3.90 -1.92 -10.12
CA ILE A 157 4.86 -0.91 -10.57
C ILE A 157 5.12 -0.98 -12.08
N ALA A 158 4.87 -2.13 -12.71
CA ALA A 158 5.10 -2.29 -14.14
C ALA A 158 4.39 -1.19 -14.95
N GLY A 159 5.15 -0.44 -15.74
CA GLY A 159 4.68 0.68 -16.57
C GLY A 159 4.39 1.99 -15.85
N GLN A 160 4.42 2.05 -14.50
CA GLN A 160 4.05 3.26 -13.77
C GLN A 160 4.97 4.47 -14.02
N PHE A 161 6.20 4.23 -14.40
CA PHE A 161 7.23 5.27 -14.63
C PHE A 161 7.62 5.38 -16.12
N GLY A 162 6.86 4.76 -17.01
CA GLY A 162 7.11 4.69 -18.45
C GLY A 162 7.10 3.26 -18.96
N ALA A 163 6.64 3.07 -20.19
CA ALA A 163 6.55 1.73 -20.79
C ALA A 163 7.93 1.08 -21.04
N ASP A 164 8.98 1.88 -21.12
CA ASP A 164 10.39 1.49 -21.31
C ASP A 164 11.16 1.32 -20.00
N VAL A 165 10.50 1.59 -18.85
CA VAL A 165 11.07 1.40 -17.51
C VAL A 165 10.78 -0.02 -17.03
N THR A 166 11.75 -0.92 -17.26
CA THR A 166 11.70 -2.30 -16.77
C THR A 166 11.90 -2.36 -15.25
N LEU A 167 11.61 -3.52 -14.64
CA LEU A 167 11.90 -3.72 -13.21
C LEU A 167 13.42 -3.71 -12.94
N GLY A 168 14.24 -4.11 -13.90
CA GLY A 168 15.70 -4.01 -13.79
C GLY A 168 16.18 -2.56 -13.74
N LYS A 169 15.67 -1.70 -14.61
CA LYS A 169 15.93 -0.26 -14.55
C LYS A 169 15.44 0.37 -13.25
N MET A 170 14.27 -0.06 -12.76
CA MET A 170 13.75 0.42 -11.45
C MET A 170 14.65 -0.05 -10.30
N ARG A 171 15.19 -1.26 -10.34
CA ARG A 171 16.17 -1.76 -9.36
C ARG A 171 17.43 -0.92 -9.35
N ALA A 172 17.99 -0.61 -10.52
CA ALA A 172 19.12 0.30 -10.63
C ALA A 172 18.81 1.71 -10.12
N THR A 173 17.60 2.23 -10.41
CA THR A 173 17.12 3.52 -9.92
C THR A 173 17.08 3.55 -8.40
N LEU A 174 16.50 2.55 -7.75
CA LEU A 174 16.41 2.49 -6.29
C LEU A 174 17.78 2.35 -5.63
N LYS A 175 18.71 1.60 -6.23
CA LYS A 175 20.10 1.56 -5.79
C LYS A 175 20.79 2.93 -5.90
N ALA A 176 20.56 3.67 -6.98
CA ALA A 176 21.08 5.02 -7.14
C ALA A 176 20.51 6.02 -6.13
N LEU A 177 19.29 5.79 -5.63
CA LEU A 177 18.69 6.55 -4.53
C LEU A 177 19.22 6.17 -3.13
N GLY A 178 20.07 5.15 -3.01
CA GLY A 178 20.69 4.72 -1.74
C GLY A 178 20.10 3.46 -1.13
N PHE A 179 19.09 2.82 -1.74
CA PHE A 179 18.62 1.52 -1.27
C PHE A 179 19.69 0.44 -1.46
N THR A 180 19.86 -0.44 -0.48
CA THR A 180 20.75 -1.60 -0.57
C THR A 180 20.35 -2.56 -1.70
N GLY A 181 19.04 -2.71 -1.90
CA GLY A 181 18.49 -3.55 -2.96
C GLY A 181 16.98 -3.42 -3.09
N MET A 182 16.45 -3.98 -4.19
CA MET A 182 15.04 -4.07 -4.48
C MET A 182 14.60 -5.54 -4.49
N LEU A 183 13.54 -5.86 -3.76
CA LEU A 183 12.89 -7.16 -3.76
C LEU A 183 11.50 -7.05 -4.37
N GLU A 184 11.13 -8.00 -5.20
CA GLU A 184 9.80 -8.06 -5.80
C GLU A 184 8.81 -8.68 -4.80
N VAL A 185 7.80 -7.93 -4.40
CA VAL A 185 6.74 -8.44 -3.51
C VAL A 185 5.98 -9.61 -4.15
N ALA A 186 6.00 -9.72 -5.46
CA ALA A 186 5.46 -10.84 -6.20
C ALA A 186 6.11 -12.20 -5.83
N ALA A 187 7.41 -12.23 -5.48
CA ALA A 187 8.06 -13.46 -5.02
C ALA A 187 7.50 -13.94 -3.66
N PHE A 188 7.10 -13.00 -2.80
CA PHE A 188 6.42 -13.33 -1.53
C PHE A 188 4.94 -13.68 -1.76
N ALA A 189 4.31 -13.12 -2.80
CA ALA A 189 3.00 -13.57 -3.26
C ALA A 189 3.05 -15.02 -3.74
N ASP A 190 4.12 -15.46 -4.38
CA ASP A 190 4.35 -16.85 -4.76
C ASP A 190 4.39 -17.78 -3.53
N ILE A 191 5.12 -17.40 -2.48
CA ILE A 191 5.17 -18.14 -1.22
C ILE A 191 3.75 -18.31 -0.63
N LEU A 192 3.00 -17.21 -0.60
CA LEU A 192 1.62 -17.23 -0.06
C LEU A 192 0.64 -17.97 -0.97
N THR A 193 0.84 -17.93 -2.29
CA THR A 193 0.07 -18.75 -3.24
C THR A 193 0.23 -20.23 -2.93
N LEU A 194 1.46 -20.67 -2.69
CA LEU A 194 1.73 -22.07 -2.29
C LEU A 194 1.03 -22.40 -0.96
N LYS A 195 1.15 -21.51 0.03
CA LYS A 195 0.51 -21.69 1.34
C LYS A 195 -1.02 -21.79 1.23
N GLU A 196 -1.65 -20.85 0.53
CA GLU A 196 -3.12 -20.85 0.34
C GLU A 196 -3.62 -22.08 -0.43
N ALA A 197 -2.88 -22.52 -1.45
CA ALA A 197 -3.22 -23.73 -2.19
C ALA A 197 -3.17 -24.98 -1.30
N LEU A 198 -2.16 -25.09 -0.44
CA LEU A 198 -2.02 -26.19 0.52
C LEU A 198 -3.10 -26.13 1.61
N GLU A 199 -3.43 -24.93 2.11
CA GLU A 199 -4.51 -24.73 3.08
C GLU A 199 -5.87 -25.07 2.49
N PHE A 200 -6.14 -24.65 1.26
CA PHE A 200 -7.35 -25.03 0.53
C PHE A 200 -7.42 -26.55 0.35
N ASP A 201 -6.31 -27.19 -0.05
CA ASP A 201 -6.26 -28.64 -0.21
C ASP A 201 -6.55 -29.37 1.10
N LYS A 202 -6.08 -28.86 2.21
CA LYS A 202 -6.30 -29.40 3.54
C LYS A 202 -7.71 -29.19 4.09
N ASN A 203 -8.26 -27.98 3.91
CA ASN A 203 -9.44 -27.51 4.64
C ASN A 203 -10.76 -27.74 3.88
N ILE A 204 -10.76 -27.71 2.55
CA ILE A 204 -11.98 -27.89 1.74
C ILE A 204 -12.19 -29.38 1.49
N ARG A 205 -13.10 -29.99 2.26
CA ARG A 205 -13.36 -31.43 2.27
C ARG A 205 -14.75 -31.85 1.77
N SER A 206 -15.67 -30.87 1.73
CA SER A 206 -17.04 -31.05 1.26
C SER A 206 -17.45 -29.92 0.32
N GLU A 207 -18.53 -30.12 -0.43
CA GLU A 207 -19.12 -29.10 -1.31
C GLU A 207 -19.65 -27.88 -0.54
N ASN A 208 -19.83 -28.01 0.78
CA ASN A 208 -20.29 -26.93 1.63
C ASN A 208 -19.15 -26.08 2.20
N ASP A 209 -17.92 -26.55 2.12
CA ASP A 209 -16.75 -25.82 2.61
C ASP A 209 -16.37 -24.72 1.62
N PHE A 210 -15.90 -23.61 2.16
CA PHE A 210 -15.41 -22.50 1.34
C PHE A 210 -14.31 -21.74 2.07
N GLN A 211 -13.52 -21.02 1.29
CA GLN A 211 -12.41 -20.20 1.76
C GLN A 211 -12.48 -18.81 1.13
N LEU A 212 -12.24 -17.80 1.93
CA LEU A 212 -11.96 -16.43 1.46
C LEU A 212 -10.46 -16.31 1.19
N THR A 213 -10.05 -15.41 0.29
CA THR A 213 -8.63 -15.11 0.12
C THR A 213 -8.04 -14.51 1.39
N SER A 214 -6.77 -14.79 1.61
CA SER A 214 -5.99 -14.23 2.71
C SER A 214 -5.70 -12.73 2.54
N CYS A 215 -4.76 -12.22 3.29
CA CYS A 215 -4.52 -10.80 3.53
C CYS A 215 -3.86 -10.01 2.40
N CYS A 216 -3.89 -10.40 1.14
CA CYS A 216 -3.24 -9.62 0.08
C CYS A 216 -3.78 -8.18 -0.02
N CYS A 217 -5.08 -7.98 0.20
CA CYS A 217 -5.72 -6.67 0.22
C CYS A 217 -6.15 -6.24 1.63
N PRO A 218 -5.50 -5.22 2.25
CA PRO A 218 -5.85 -4.76 3.59
C PRO A 218 -7.29 -4.26 3.72
N MET A 219 -7.83 -3.67 2.65
CA MET A 219 -9.22 -3.22 2.60
C MET A 219 -10.21 -4.38 2.71
N TRP A 220 -9.94 -5.49 2.00
CA TRP A 220 -10.74 -6.72 2.07
C TRP A 220 -10.73 -7.29 3.49
N ILE A 221 -9.56 -7.43 4.06
CA ILE A 221 -9.41 -7.95 5.42
C ILE A 221 -10.02 -7.04 6.47
N ALA A 222 -9.86 -5.73 6.34
CA ALA A 222 -10.52 -4.77 7.24
C ALA A 222 -12.05 -4.88 7.16
N MET A 223 -12.60 -5.12 5.97
CA MET A 223 -14.04 -5.33 5.78
C MET A 223 -14.51 -6.59 6.52
N ILE A 224 -13.81 -7.71 6.38
CA ILE A 224 -14.14 -8.94 7.10
C ILE A 224 -13.97 -8.75 8.62
N LYS A 225 -12.84 -8.21 9.08
CA LYS A 225 -12.55 -8.00 10.50
C LYS A 225 -13.53 -7.05 11.20
N LYS A 226 -13.94 -5.94 10.53
CA LYS A 226 -14.68 -4.86 11.18
C LYS A 226 -16.19 -4.91 10.92
N LEU A 227 -16.62 -5.41 9.76
CA LEU A 227 -18.01 -5.39 9.34
C LEU A 227 -18.64 -6.78 9.24
N TYR A 228 -17.86 -7.83 8.96
CA TYR A 228 -18.35 -9.18 8.68
C TYR A 228 -17.55 -10.26 9.42
N HIS A 229 -17.25 -10.05 10.71
CA HIS A 229 -16.40 -10.90 11.51
C HIS A 229 -16.87 -12.36 11.64
N GLN A 230 -18.15 -12.66 11.37
CA GLN A 230 -18.65 -14.03 11.29
C GLN A 230 -17.99 -14.86 10.17
N LEU A 231 -17.34 -14.23 9.19
CA LEU A 231 -16.61 -14.89 8.12
C LEU A 231 -15.11 -15.09 8.41
N LEU A 232 -14.59 -14.58 9.53
CA LEU A 232 -13.17 -14.78 9.91
C LEU A 232 -12.72 -16.24 9.92
N PRO A 233 -13.53 -17.22 10.39
CA PRO A 233 -13.15 -18.63 10.33
C PRO A 233 -12.88 -19.18 8.94
N ASN A 234 -13.34 -18.49 7.90
CA ASN A 234 -13.13 -18.88 6.50
C ASN A 234 -11.95 -18.14 5.84
N VAL A 235 -11.25 -17.26 6.58
CA VAL A 235 -10.05 -16.56 6.13
C VAL A 235 -8.82 -17.31 6.62
N PRO A 236 -7.92 -17.76 5.74
CA PRO A 236 -6.65 -18.33 6.16
C PRO A 236 -5.84 -17.34 7.00
N GLY A 237 -5.18 -17.84 8.02
CA GLY A 237 -4.34 -17.04 8.92
C GLY A 237 -3.00 -16.63 8.28
N SER A 238 -3.00 -16.15 7.05
CA SER A 238 -1.79 -15.73 6.34
C SER A 238 -1.60 -14.21 6.35
N VAL A 239 -0.34 -13.76 6.41
CA VAL A 239 0.02 -12.35 6.26
C VAL A 239 -0.08 -11.90 4.79
N SER A 240 -0.06 -10.60 4.53
CA SER A 240 0.03 -10.11 3.15
C SER A 240 1.44 -10.31 2.56
N PRO A 241 1.58 -10.33 1.21
CA PRO A 241 2.90 -10.41 0.57
C PRO A 241 3.87 -9.31 0.99
N MET A 242 3.38 -8.11 1.32
CA MET A 242 4.18 -7.03 1.89
C MET A 242 4.78 -7.44 3.24
N ILE A 243 3.95 -7.94 4.13
CA ILE A 243 4.38 -8.37 5.48
C ILE A 243 5.26 -9.61 5.41
N ALA A 244 4.92 -10.58 4.53
CA ALA A 244 5.76 -11.74 4.28
C ALA A 244 7.17 -11.33 3.85
N GLY A 245 7.27 -10.38 2.93
CA GLY A 245 8.55 -9.83 2.49
C GLY A 245 9.33 -9.16 3.60
N GLY A 246 8.68 -8.29 4.37
CA GLY A 246 9.32 -7.61 5.49
C GLY A 246 9.84 -8.56 6.57
N ARG A 247 9.00 -9.51 6.99
CA ARG A 247 9.42 -10.54 7.98
C ARG A 247 10.55 -11.41 7.45
N THR A 248 10.52 -11.79 6.18
CA THR A 248 11.61 -12.55 5.55
C THR A 248 12.92 -11.77 5.55
N VAL A 249 12.89 -10.50 5.13
CA VAL A 249 14.09 -9.65 5.14
C VAL A 249 14.64 -9.53 6.55
N LYS A 250 13.82 -9.26 7.55
CA LYS A 250 14.27 -9.11 8.94
C LYS A 250 14.72 -10.43 9.58
N ALA A 251 14.18 -11.56 9.16
CA ALA A 251 14.65 -12.87 9.60
C ALA A 251 16.06 -13.18 9.07
N LEU A 252 16.35 -12.79 7.81
CA LEU A 252 17.66 -13.00 7.18
C LEU A 252 18.67 -11.89 7.52
N HIS A 253 18.19 -10.67 7.74
CA HIS A 253 18.96 -9.46 8.01
C HIS A 253 18.32 -8.67 9.16
N PRO A 254 18.53 -9.04 10.43
CA PRO A 254 17.85 -8.44 11.59
C PRO A 254 18.02 -6.92 11.74
N GLN A 255 19.11 -6.37 11.21
CA GLN A 255 19.36 -4.92 11.20
C GLN A 255 18.76 -4.19 10.00
N ALA A 256 18.12 -4.91 9.06
CA ALA A 256 17.61 -4.28 7.87
C ALA A 256 16.39 -3.42 8.17
N LYS A 257 16.31 -2.26 7.51
CA LYS A 257 15.07 -1.51 7.35
C LYS A 257 14.38 -1.88 6.05
N THR A 258 13.06 -1.89 6.09
CA THR A 258 12.20 -2.32 5.00
C THR A 258 11.25 -1.20 4.60
N VAL A 259 11.25 -0.87 3.33
CA VAL A 259 10.40 0.16 2.72
C VAL A 259 9.54 -0.49 1.65
N PHE A 260 8.23 -0.58 1.89
CA PHE A 260 7.32 -1.03 0.86
C PHE A 260 7.02 0.12 -0.11
N ILE A 261 6.97 -0.17 -1.41
CA ILE A 261 6.64 0.79 -2.48
C ILE A 261 5.49 0.23 -3.31
N GLY A 262 4.34 0.92 -3.30
CA GLY A 262 3.16 0.43 -4.01
C GLY A 262 2.06 1.48 -4.21
N PRO A 263 0.95 1.12 -4.88
CA PRO A 263 -0.13 2.06 -5.21
C PRO A 263 -1.17 2.24 -4.08
N CYS A 264 -0.95 1.61 -2.92
CA CYS A 264 -1.99 1.39 -1.92
C CYS A 264 -1.75 2.20 -0.65
N LEU A 265 -2.72 3.03 -0.24
CA LEU A 265 -2.68 3.75 1.03
C LEU A 265 -3.00 2.86 2.23
N ALA A 266 -3.88 1.87 2.05
CA ALA A 266 -4.24 0.96 3.13
C ALA A 266 -3.04 0.14 3.64
N LYS A 267 -1.96 0.03 2.88
CA LYS A 267 -0.69 -0.56 3.32
C LYS A 267 0.01 0.27 4.40
N LYS A 268 -0.22 1.59 4.44
CA LYS A 268 0.25 2.45 5.54
C LYS A 268 -0.48 2.13 6.86
N ALA A 269 -1.77 1.82 6.80
CA ALA A 269 -2.54 1.38 7.95
C ALA A 269 -2.18 -0.05 8.37
N GLU A 270 -2.06 -0.96 7.39
CA GLU A 270 -1.75 -2.38 7.65
C GLU A 270 -0.45 -2.55 8.45
N LYS A 271 0.64 -1.84 8.10
CA LYS A 271 1.94 -1.99 8.77
C LYS A 271 1.88 -1.74 10.29
N ASN A 272 0.89 -0.97 10.74
CA ASN A 272 0.70 -0.58 12.14
C ASN A 272 -0.30 -1.49 12.88
N GLU A 273 -0.81 -2.58 12.26
CA GLU A 273 -1.65 -3.54 12.96
C GLU A 273 -0.80 -4.33 13.97
N PRO A 274 -1.24 -4.46 15.25
CA PRO A 274 -0.41 -4.97 16.34
C PRO A 274 0.16 -6.37 16.12
N ASP A 275 -0.55 -7.24 15.40
CA ASP A 275 -0.13 -8.62 15.14
C ASP A 275 0.97 -8.75 14.06
N ILE A 276 1.23 -7.67 13.32
CA ILE A 276 2.22 -7.63 12.22
C ILE A 276 3.17 -6.44 12.29
N GLU A 277 3.07 -5.65 13.36
CA GLU A 277 3.93 -4.50 13.62
C GLU A 277 5.41 -4.89 13.56
N GLY A 278 6.24 -3.96 13.10
CA GLY A 278 7.69 -4.16 12.99
C GLY A 278 8.14 -4.94 11.76
N ALA A 279 7.23 -5.51 10.95
CA ALA A 279 7.60 -6.18 9.70
C ALA A 279 8.06 -5.18 8.62
N ILE A 280 7.40 -4.02 8.55
CA ILE A 280 7.67 -2.94 7.58
C ILE A 280 7.91 -1.64 8.33
N ASP A 281 9.03 -0.97 8.04
CA ASP A 281 9.36 0.30 8.68
C ASP A 281 8.62 1.47 8.01
N TYR A 282 8.58 1.51 6.67
CA TYR A 282 7.95 2.59 5.91
C TYR A 282 7.13 2.08 4.73
N VAL A 283 6.10 2.83 4.34
CA VAL A 283 5.29 2.55 3.17
C VAL A 283 5.24 3.77 2.26
N LEU A 284 5.85 3.68 1.09
CA LEU A 284 5.81 4.70 0.05
C LEU A 284 4.76 4.38 -1.00
N THR A 285 4.15 5.42 -1.53
CA THR A 285 3.32 5.33 -2.73
C THR A 285 4.15 5.58 -3.99
N TYR A 286 3.64 5.16 -5.16
CA TYR A 286 4.30 5.48 -6.43
C TYR A 286 4.38 6.99 -6.67
N GLN A 287 3.40 7.75 -6.18
CA GLN A 287 3.42 9.21 -6.27
C GLN A 287 4.56 9.81 -5.42
N GLU A 288 4.76 9.30 -4.19
CA GLU A 288 5.90 9.72 -3.35
C GLU A 288 7.25 9.39 -4.00
N LEU A 289 7.37 8.20 -4.61
CA LEU A 289 8.59 7.85 -5.36
C LEU A 289 8.80 8.77 -6.58
N ARG A 290 7.73 9.09 -7.33
CA ARG A 290 7.79 10.04 -8.44
C ARG A 290 8.24 11.44 -7.98
N ASP A 291 7.72 11.91 -6.85
CA ASP A 291 8.11 13.18 -6.26
C ASP A 291 9.63 13.20 -5.95
N LEU A 292 10.16 12.11 -5.37
CA LEU A 292 11.61 11.97 -5.11
C LEU A 292 12.43 11.95 -6.40
N LEU A 293 12.02 11.19 -7.40
CA LEU A 293 12.69 11.16 -8.71
C LEU A 293 12.72 12.55 -9.36
N THR A 294 11.65 13.33 -9.19
CA THR A 294 11.58 14.69 -9.69
C THR A 294 12.58 15.62 -9.01
N VAL A 295 12.66 15.64 -7.68
CA VAL A 295 13.58 16.52 -6.95
C VAL A 295 15.05 16.11 -7.06
N THR A 296 15.33 14.83 -7.31
CA THR A 296 16.69 14.32 -7.56
C THR A 296 17.10 14.40 -9.02
N ASN A 297 16.16 14.74 -9.91
CA ASN A 297 16.37 14.73 -11.37
C ASN A 297 16.88 13.37 -11.89
N LEU A 298 16.43 12.27 -11.27
CA LEU A 298 16.81 10.92 -11.66
C LEU A 298 15.75 10.34 -12.60
N ASN A 299 16.17 9.99 -13.81
CA ASN A 299 15.29 9.43 -14.83
C ASN A 299 15.43 7.90 -14.89
N PRO A 300 14.43 7.11 -14.47
CA PRO A 300 14.49 5.65 -14.50
C PRO A 300 14.71 5.06 -15.91
N ALA A 301 14.24 5.74 -16.96
CA ALA A 301 14.39 5.26 -18.33
C ALA A 301 15.86 5.23 -18.79
N GLU A 302 16.71 6.07 -18.21
CA GLU A 302 18.14 6.17 -18.52
C GLU A 302 19.03 5.23 -17.70
N MET A 303 18.44 4.55 -16.72
CA MET A 303 19.20 3.65 -15.83
C MET A 303 19.58 2.35 -16.54
N PRO A 304 20.72 1.75 -16.16
CA PRO A 304 21.12 0.46 -16.69
C PRO A 304 20.13 -0.65 -16.28
N GLU A 305 20.08 -1.70 -17.08
CA GLU A 305 19.31 -2.90 -16.78
C GLU A 305 20.02 -3.74 -15.69
N ASP A 306 19.39 -3.87 -14.52
CA ASP A 306 19.81 -4.77 -13.43
C ASP A 306 18.76 -5.88 -13.30
N SER A 307 18.73 -6.79 -14.25
CA SER A 307 17.71 -7.84 -14.34
C SER A 307 18.01 -8.96 -13.34
N GLN A 308 17.11 -9.12 -12.39
CA GLN A 308 17.09 -10.21 -11.42
C GLN A 308 15.64 -10.62 -11.18
N PRO A 309 15.02 -11.37 -12.08
CA PRO A 309 13.63 -11.80 -11.92
C PRO A 309 13.54 -12.80 -10.76
N HIS A 310 12.60 -12.57 -9.83
CA HIS A 310 12.44 -13.43 -8.67
C HIS A 310 11.06 -14.05 -8.58
N ALA A 311 10.07 -13.52 -9.30
CA ALA A 311 8.67 -13.91 -9.19
C ALA A 311 8.21 -14.76 -10.38
N SER A 312 7.20 -15.60 -10.14
CA SER A 312 6.50 -16.34 -11.19
C SER A 312 5.33 -15.54 -11.76
N THR A 313 4.77 -15.99 -12.89
CA THR A 313 3.54 -15.45 -13.47
C THR A 313 2.42 -15.34 -12.42
N THR A 314 2.27 -16.36 -11.56
CA THR A 314 1.24 -16.39 -10.51
C THR A 314 1.44 -15.29 -9.48
N GLY A 315 2.65 -15.08 -8.96
CA GLY A 315 2.93 -14.02 -7.99
C GLY A 315 2.76 -12.61 -8.55
N ILE A 316 3.18 -12.38 -9.80
CA ILE A 316 3.01 -11.10 -10.49
C ILE A 316 1.51 -10.77 -10.69
N SER A 317 0.69 -11.79 -10.96
CA SER A 317 -0.74 -11.66 -11.21
C SER A 317 -1.55 -11.13 -10.02
N TYR A 318 -1.01 -11.14 -8.80
CA TYR A 318 -1.64 -10.54 -7.60
C TYR A 318 -1.94 -9.03 -7.75
N ALA A 319 -1.32 -8.37 -8.72
CA ALA A 319 -1.53 -6.94 -8.96
C ALA A 319 -2.92 -6.58 -9.51
N TYR A 320 -3.71 -7.51 -10.03
CA TYR A 320 -5.04 -7.23 -10.57
C TYR A 320 -6.11 -8.18 -10.02
N ALA A 321 -7.36 -7.72 -10.04
CA ALA A 321 -8.50 -8.48 -9.52
C ALA A 321 -8.69 -9.81 -10.28
N GLY A 322 -8.85 -10.89 -9.54
CA GLY A 322 -8.91 -12.27 -10.03
C GLY A 322 -7.54 -12.96 -10.15
N GLY A 323 -6.45 -12.22 -9.94
CA GLY A 323 -5.09 -12.77 -10.04
C GLY A 323 -4.74 -13.72 -8.91
N VAL A 324 -5.18 -13.44 -7.69
CA VAL A 324 -4.96 -14.31 -6.53
C VAL A 324 -5.66 -15.64 -6.71
N ALA A 325 -6.95 -15.60 -7.02
CA ALA A 325 -7.76 -16.79 -7.22
C ALA A 325 -7.24 -17.66 -8.38
N ALA A 326 -6.82 -17.03 -9.48
CA ALA A 326 -6.21 -17.74 -10.61
C ALA A 326 -4.87 -18.38 -10.23
N ALA A 327 -4.04 -17.68 -9.45
CA ALA A 327 -2.75 -18.17 -8.98
C ALA A 327 -2.89 -19.40 -8.07
N VAL A 328 -3.78 -19.31 -7.06
CA VAL A 328 -4.06 -20.42 -6.13
C VAL A 328 -4.64 -21.60 -6.88
N LYS A 329 -5.60 -21.38 -7.78
CA LYS A 329 -6.19 -22.44 -8.60
C LYS A 329 -5.14 -23.18 -9.42
N ARG A 330 -4.30 -22.44 -10.17
CA ARG A 330 -3.24 -23.00 -11.01
C ARG A 330 -2.23 -23.81 -10.20
N THR A 331 -1.82 -23.29 -9.05
CA THR A 331 -0.88 -23.96 -8.14
C THR A 331 -1.51 -25.22 -7.56
N LEU A 332 -2.77 -25.19 -7.13
CA LEU A 332 -3.49 -26.32 -6.60
C LEU A 332 -3.67 -27.44 -7.65
N GLU A 333 -3.97 -27.09 -8.90
CA GLU A 333 -4.10 -28.07 -10.00
C GLU A 333 -2.78 -28.80 -10.28
N LYS A 334 -1.62 -28.13 -10.08
CA LYS A 334 -0.31 -28.79 -10.15
C LYS A 334 0.01 -29.61 -8.90
N LEU A 335 -0.39 -29.17 -7.72
CA LEU A 335 -0.17 -29.88 -6.44
C LEU A 335 -0.99 -31.16 -6.35
N ASN A 336 -2.28 -31.09 -6.72
CA ASN A 336 -3.23 -32.18 -6.58
C ASN A 336 -4.18 -32.22 -7.80
N PRO A 337 -3.70 -32.72 -8.96
CA PRO A 337 -4.48 -32.74 -10.20
C PRO A 337 -5.73 -33.61 -10.13
N ASP A 338 -5.71 -34.65 -9.30
CA ASP A 338 -6.81 -35.61 -9.15
C ASP A 338 -7.81 -35.23 -8.04
N ARG A 339 -7.69 -34.05 -7.46
CA ARG A 339 -8.58 -33.56 -6.43
C ARG A 339 -10.05 -33.61 -6.87
N LYS A 340 -10.92 -34.20 -6.05
CA LYS A 340 -12.34 -34.38 -6.35
C LYS A 340 -13.09 -33.06 -6.33
N ILE A 341 -12.96 -32.29 -5.23
CA ILE A 341 -13.58 -30.97 -5.09
C ILE A 341 -12.67 -29.93 -5.75
N LYS A 342 -13.01 -29.54 -6.98
CA LYS A 342 -12.22 -28.54 -7.71
C LYS A 342 -12.39 -27.16 -7.11
N LEU A 343 -11.36 -26.33 -7.23
CA LEU A 343 -11.42 -24.93 -6.82
C LEU A 343 -12.26 -24.14 -7.82
N ALA A 344 -13.40 -23.63 -7.35
CA ALA A 344 -14.32 -22.77 -8.10
C ALA A 344 -14.23 -21.34 -7.54
N THR A 345 -13.85 -20.39 -8.39
CA THR A 345 -13.57 -19.02 -7.96
C THR A 345 -14.73 -18.08 -8.19
N ARG A 346 -15.04 -17.24 -7.20
CA ARG A 346 -15.81 -16.00 -7.38
C ARG A 346 -14.96 -14.82 -6.92
N ARG A 347 -15.03 -13.71 -7.63
CA ARG A 347 -14.27 -12.51 -7.34
C ARG A 347 -15.14 -11.27 -7.31
N ALA A 348 -14.74 -10.29 -6.50
CA ALA A 348 -15.31 -8.96 -6.47
C ALA A 348 -14.20 -7.91 -6.28
N ASP A 349 -14.41 -6.73 -6.86
CA ASP A 349 -13.53 -5.60 -6.69
C ASP A 349 -14.31 -4.30 -6.43
N GLY A 350 -13.66 -3.35 -5.79
CA GLY A 350 -14.33 -2.19 -5.19
C GLY A 350 -15.12 -2.58 -3.93
N VAL A 351 -15.27 -1.62 -3.00
CA VAL A 351 -15.98 -1.85 -1.73
C VAL A 351 -17.44 -2.30 -1.94
N PRO A 352 -18.23 -1.68 -2.84
CA PRO A 352 -19.61 -2.11 -3.08
C PRO A 352 -19.71 -3.55 -3.61
N GLY A 353 -18.89 -3.91 -4.62
CA GLY A 353 -18.90 -5.27 -5.18
C GLY A 353 -18.48 -6.33 -4.17
N CYS A 354 -17.48 -6.02 -3.32
CA CYS A 354 -17.09 -6.91 -2.22
C CYS A 354 -18.21 -7.11 -1.20
N LYS A 355 -18.94 -6.05 -0.82
CA LYS A 355 -20.11 -6.15 0.08
C LYS A 355 -21.23 -6.99 -0.51
N GLU A 356 -21.53 -6.83 -1.79
CA GLU A 356 -22.52 -7.64 -2.50
C GLU A 356 -22.14 -9.12 -2.45
N MET A 357 -20.90 -9.47 -2.83
CA MET A 357 -20.40 -10.85 -2.76
C MET A 357 -20.48 -11.44 -1.34
N ILE A 358 -20.10 -10.66 -0.32
CA ILE A 358 -20.19 -11.09 1.08
C ILE A 358 -21.64 -11.36 1.48
N ASN A 359 -22.58 -10.48 1.13
CA ASN A 359 -23.99 -10.66 1.45
C ASN A 359 -24.56 -11.91 0.78
N ASP A 360 -24.18 -12.21 -0.47
CA ASP A 360 -24.56 -13.45 -1.15
C ASP A 360 -24.02 -14.68 -0.40
N ILE A 361 -22.74 -14.65 0.03
CA ILE A 361 -22.15 -15.75 0.81
C ILE A 361 -22.94 -15.99 2.10
N LEU A 362 -23.29 -14.92 2.82
CA LEU A 362 -24.06 -14.99 4.07
C LEU A 362 -25.50 -15.45 3.87
N ALA A 363 -26.10 -15.12 2.73
CA ALA A 363 -27.43 -15.61 2.34
C ALA A 363 -27.43 -17.10 1.85
N GLY A 364 -26.24 -17.73 1.76
CA GLY A 364 -26.08 -19.08 1.25
C GLY A 364 -26.03 -19.18 -0.28
N ASN A 365 -26.06 -18.07 -1.00
CA ASN A 365 -25.96 -18.00 -2.45
C ASN A 365 -24.48 -18.06 -2.89
N ARG A 366 -23.88 -19.25 -2.79
CA ARG A 366 -22.48 -19.48 -3.11
C ARG A 366 -22.36 -20.19 -4.45
N ASP A 367 -21.81 -19.49 -5.43
CA ASP A 367 -21.51 -20.01 -6.78
C ASP A 367 -20.02 -20.39 -6.94
N GLY A 368 -19.34 -20.62 -5.82
CA GLY A 368 -17.94 -21.02 -5.73
C GLY A 368 -17.57 -21.47 -4.33
N ASN A 369 -16.33 -21.89 -4.17
CA ASN A 369 -15.74 -22.30 -2.88
C ASN A 369 -14.42 -21.58 -2.54
N PHE A 370 -14.03 -20.60 -3.41
CA PHE A 370 -12.89 -19.73 -3.19
C PHE A 370 -13.24 -18.30 -3.63
N PHE A 371 -13.27 -17.36 -2.67
CA PHE A 371 -13.77 -16.00 -2.86
C PHE A 371 -12.66 -14.98 -2.72
N GLU A 372 -12.40 -14.23 -3.80
CA GLU A 372 -11.43 -13.16 -3.83
C GLU A 372 -12.10 -11.78 -3.74
N GLY A 373 -11.70 -10.96 -2.75
CA GLY A 373 -12.11 -9.56 -2.63
C GLY A 373 -10.94 -8.60 -2.75
N MET A 374 -11.09 -7.57 -3.58
CA MET A 374 -10.14 -6.47 -3.74
C MET A 374 -10.83 -5.13 -3.45
N GLY A 375 -10.32 -4.32 -2.53
CA GLY A 375 -10.94 -3.03 -2.16
C GLY A 375 -10.92 -1.99 -3.26
N CYS A 376 -10.01 -2.08 -4.22
CA CYS A 376 -9.90 -1.18 -5.37
C CYS A 376 -10.47 -1.83 -6.64
N ILE A 377 -11.16 -1.05 -7.48
CA ILE A 377 -11.68 -1.51 -8.77
C ILE A 377 -10.49 -1.83 -9.69
N GLY A 378 -10.45 -3.08 -10.19
CA GLY A 378 -9.36 -3.61 -11.00
C GLY A 378 -8.20 -4.23 -10.18
N GLY A 379 -8.25 -4.18 -8.85
CA GLY A 379 -7.18 -4.63 -7.96
C GLY A 379 -6.12 -3.55 -7.71
N CYS A 380 -4.88 -3.94 -7.39
CA CYS A 380 -3.80 -3.00 -7.05
C CYS A 380 -3.43 -2.05 -8.19
N VAL A 381 -3.58 -2.45 -9.45
CA VAL A 381 -3.37 -1.56 -10.63
C VAL A 381 -4.35 -0.38 -10.66
N GLY A 382 -5.51 -0.51 -10.01
CA GLY A 382 -6.49 0.57 -9.79
C GLY A 382 -6.35 1.22 -8.41
N GLY A 383 -5.25 1.03 -7.75
CA GLY A 383 -4.99 1.62 -6.42
C GLY A 383 -4.95 3.15 -6.45
N PRO A 384 -5.32 3.82 -5.33
CA PRO A 384 -5.53 5.27 -5.31
C PRO A 384 -4.26 6.10 -5.58
N ARG A 385 -3.09 5.47 -5.53
CA ARG A 385 -1.79 6.13 -5.77
C ARG A 385 -1.04 5.53 -6.97
N ALA A 386 -1.75 4.85 -7.87
CA ALA A 386 -1.25 4.54 -9.19
C ALA A 386 -1.02 5.84 -10.00
N ILE A 387 -0.08 5.81 -10.92
CA ILE A 387 0.30 6.97 -11.76
C ILE A 387 -0.40 6.88 -13.11
N ILE A 388 -0.55 5.66 -13.65
CA ILE A 388 -1.21 5.41 -14.94
C ILE A 388 -2.62 4.87 -14.75
N PRO A 389 -3.50 4.98 -15.77
CA PRO A 389 -4.84 4.39 -15.72
C PRO A 389 -4.79 2.88 -15.47
N LYS A 390 -5.79 2.35 -14.76
CA LYS A 390 -5.83 0.93 -14.33
C LYS A 390 -5.82 -0.06 -15.50
N GLU A 391 -6.45 0.28 -16.62
CA GLU A 391 -6.47 -0.56 -17.82
C GLU A 391 -5.05 -0.69 -18.41
N GLU A 392 -4.31 0.40 -18.48
CA GLU A 392 -2.91 0.38 -18.92
C GLU A 392 -2.03 -0.33 -17.91
N GLY A 393 -2.19 -0.04 -16.61
CA GLY A 393 -1.47 -0.74 -15.54
C GLY A 393 -1.68 -2.25 -15.59
N LYS A 394 -2.92 -2.71 -15.81
CA LYS A 394 -3.21 -4.14 -15.98
C LYS A 394 -2.49 -4.74 -17.18
N LYS A 395 -2.50 -4.04 -18.32
CA LYS A 395 -1.82 -4.49 -19.53
C LYS A 395 -0.30 -4.63 -19.33
N GLN A 396 0.32 -3.64 -18.66
CA GLN A 396 1.75 -3.67 -18.36
C GLN A 396 2.11 -4.80 -17.40
N VAL A 397 1.34 -5.00 -16.35
CA VAL A 397 1.52 -6.13 -15.41
C VAL A 397 1.33 -7.47 -16.10
N GLN A 398 0.33 -7.61 -16.98
CA GLN A 398 0.15 -8.82 -17.77
C GLN A 398 1.34 -9.12 -18.66
N ALA A 399 1.82 -8.12 -19.41
CA ALA A 399 3.01 -8.28 -20.26
C ALA A 399 4.24 -8.70 -19.43
N TYR A 400 4.39 -8.15 -18.22
CA TYR A 400 5.45 -8.55 -17.30
C TYR A 400 5.26 -9.99 -16.80
N ALA A 401 4.04 -10.40 -16.44
CA ALA A 401 3.72 -11.76 -16.02
C ALA A 401 3.93 -12.79 -17.14
N ASP A 402 3.54 -12.44 -18.37
CA ASP A 402 3.72 -13.31 -19.55
C ASP A 402 5.19 -13.52 -19.93
N ALA A 403 6.07 -12.57 -19.57
CA ALA A 403 7.51 -12.65 -19.76
C ALA A 403 8.24 -13.38 -18.61
N ALA A 404 7.56 -13.78 -17.53
CA ALA A 404 8.17 -14.47 -16.41
C ALA A 404 8.68 -15.86 -16.82
N GLU A 405 9.86 -16.23 -16.34
CA GLU A 405 10.50 -17.53 -16.64
C GLU A 405 9.72 -18.71 -16.06
N PHE A 406 9.09 -18.50 -14.87
CA PHE A 406 8.39 -19.53 -14.13
C PHE A 406 6.88 -19.23 -14.07
N GLU A 407 6.08 -20.25 -14.26
CA GLU A 407 4.62 -20.12 -14.24
C GLU A 407 4.07 -20.06 -12.80
N THR A 408 4.57 -20.95 -11.92
CA THR A 408 4.09 -21.11 -10.55
C THR A 408 5.24 -21.12 -9.54
N PRO A 409 4.98 -20.91 -8.24
CA PRO A 409 5.99 -20.98 -7.19
C PRO A 409 6.68 -22.34 -7.08
N MET A 410 6.04 -23.42 -7.54
CA MET A 410 6.59 -24.77 -7.46
C MET A 410 7.78 -25.00 -8.38
N GLU A 411 7.87 -24.24 -9.45
CA GLU A 411 8.94 -24.30 -10.45
C GLU A 411 10.01 -23.25 -10.23
N ASN A 412 9.73 -22.28 -9.35
CA ASN A 412 10.58 -21.11 -9.14
C ASN A 412 11.70 -21.41 -8.13
N PRO A 413 12.97 -21.55 -8.60
CA PRO A 413 14.09 -21.90 -7.73
C PRO A 413 14.40 -20.80 -6.69
N TYR A 414 14.05 -19.54 -6.96
CA TYR A 414 14.25 -18.44 -6.01
C TYR A 414 13.30 -18.59 -4.81
N VAL A 415 12.03 -18.92 -5.04
CA VAL A 415 11.06 -19.19 -3.99
C VAL A 415 11.48 -20.41 -3.16
N ILE A 416 11.86 -21.50 -3.82
CA ILE A 416 12.34 -22.72 -3.15
C ILE A 416 13.62 -22.45 -2.36
N GLY A 417 14.56 -21.71 -2.95
CA GLY A 417 15.82 -21.32 -2.29
C GLY A 417 15.58 -20.44 -1.06
N MET A 418 14.66 -19.51 -1.15
CA MET A 418 14.27 -18.63 -0.03
C MET A 418 13.64 -19.42 1.13
N LEU A 419 12.74 -20.33 0.84
CA LEU A 419 12.13 -21.21 1.85
C LEU A 419 13.19 -22.08 2.53
N LYS A 420 14.14 -22.64 1.77
CA LYS A 420 15.27 -23.40 2.34
C LYS A 420 16.18 -22.53 3.21
N ALA A 421 16.50 -21.32 2.80
CA ALA A 421 17.32 -20.39 3.58
C ALA A 421 16.66 -20.02 4.92
N LEU A 422 15.32 -20.05 4.98
CA LEU A 422 14.53 -19.88 6.19
C LEU A 422 14.36 -21.14 7.01
N GLY A 423 14.92 -22.27 6.56
CA GLY A 423 14.90 -23.55 7.27
C GLY A 423 13.70 -24.43 6.95
N PHE A 424 12.87 -24.10 5.96
CA PHE A 424 11.75 -24.91 5.51
C PHE A 424 12.21 -25.92 4.44
N ASN A 425 12.37 -27.19 4.83
CA ASN A 425 12.84 -28.24 3.92
C ASN A 425 11.70 -29.13 3.40
N THR A 426 10.54 -29.10 4.04
CA THR A 426 9.34 -29.87 3.66
C THR A 426 8.10 -28.99 3.66
N VAL A 427 7.08 -29.44 2.92
CA VAL A 427 5.74 -28.81 2.92
C VAL A 427 5.12 -28.82 4.32
N GLU A 428 5.32 -29.89 5.09
CA GLU A 428 4.80 -30.00 6.45
C GLU A 428 5.47 -28.96 7.38
N GLU A 429 6.78 -28.77 7.29
CA GLU A 429 7.48 -27.71 8.03
C GLU A 429 6.97 -26.34 7.66
N PHE A 430 6.76 -26.09 6.36
CA PHE A 430 6.22 -24.82 5.88
C PHE A 430 4.81 -24.55 6.42
N LEU A 431 3.93 -25.56 6.47
CA LEU A 431 2.56 -25.38 6.98
C LEU A 431 2.46 -25.32 8.52
N THR A 432 3.38 -25.97 9.23
CA THR A 432 3.25 -26.13 10.70
C THR A 432 4.19 -25.28 11.52
N LYS A 433 5.34 -24.88 10.95
CA LYS A 433 6.38 -24.09 11.66
C LYS A 433 6.51 -22.67 11.16
N SER A 434 5.75 -22.29 10.14
CA SER A 434 5.89 -21.01 9.43
C SER A 434 5.18 -19.85 10.15
N HIS A 435 5.41 -19.64 11.44
CA HIS A 435 4.93 -18.46 12.18
C HIS A 435 5.32 -17.13 11.49
N LEU A 436 6.33 -17.17 10.61
CA LEU A 436 6.78 -16.02 9.82
C LEU A 436 5.67 -15.50 8.88
N TYR A 437 4.87 -16.41 8.33
CA TYR A 437 3.82 -16.09 7.34
C TYR A 437 2.40 -16.17 7.91
N ASP A 438 2.28 -16.41 9.20
CA ASP A 438 0.99 -16.49 9.88
C ASP A 438 0.62 -15.18 10.56
N ARG A 439 -0.68 -14.94 10.65
CA ARG A 439 -1.27 -13.91 11.50
C ARG A 439 -2.52 -14.44 12.20
N GLN A 440 -2.88 -13.79 13.29
CA GLN A 440 -4.10 -14.05 14.05
C GLN A 440 -5.05 -12.86 13.88
N PHE A 441 -6.29 -13.13 13.48
CA PHE A 441 -7.32 -12.12 13.31
C PHE A 441 -8.16 -11.92 14.55
#